data_6142d6d75581a885b271f3871cfd1801
#
_entry.id   6142d6d75581a885b271f3871cfd1801
#
_cell.length_a   1.000
_cell.length_b   1.000
_cell.length_c   1.000
_cell.angle_alpha   90.00
_cell.angle_beta   90.00
_cell.angle_gamma   90.00
#
_symmetry.space_group_name_H-M   'P 1'
#
loop_
_entity.id
_entity.type
_entity.pdbx_description
1 polymer ?
#
loop_
_entity_poly.entity_id
_entity_poly.type
_entity_poly.pdbx_seq_one_letter_code
_entity_poly.pdbx_strand_id
1 'polypeptide(L)'
;MDKTVKYYMAPLESVTTWIYRQAHAKIYGRLDKYFIPFLEPHEKRDFKTRELQEILPEHNENIYAVPQILTNRSEGFIKLAKALKDWGYEEVNLNLGCPSKTVVTKGKGSGFLAKPEELERFLTEIFDALSGEVKISVKTRIGKEDPEEFPALLELRSEER
;
A
#
# COMPACT_ATOMS: atom_id res chain seq x y z
N MET A 1 6.01 -16.41 -25.11
CA MET A 1 5.27 -16.30 -23.83
C MET A 1 4.35 -15.10 -23.94
N ASP A 2 3.05 -15.37 -24.07
CA ASP A 2 2.05 -14.30 -24.08
C ASP A 2 2.05 -13.64 -22.71
N LYS A 3 2.54 -12.41 -22.62
CA LYS A 3 2.45 -11.61 -21.38
C LYS A 3 1.02 -11.15 -21.24
N THR A 4 0.21 -11.91 -20.53
CA THR A 4 -1.16 -11.51 -20.21
C THR A 4 -1.10 -10.18 -19.45
N VAL A 5 -1.74 -9.15 -20.00
CA VAL A 5 -1.84 -7.83 -19.36
C VAL A 5 -2.62 -7.98 -18.06
N LYS A 6 -2.09 -7.43 -16.97
CA LYS A 6 -2.77 -7.43 -15.67
C LYS A 6 -3.40 -6.07 -15.38
N TYR A 7 -4.59 -6.09 -14.84
CA TYR A 7 -5.37 -4.89 -14.52
C TYR A 7 -5.54 -4.75 -13.03
N TYR A 8 -5.18 -3.58 -12.50
CA TYR A 8 -5.27 -3.27 -11.07
C TYR A 8 -6.11 -2.02 -10.84
N MET A 9 -7.02 -2.09 -9.86
CA MET A 9 -7.76 -0.91 -9.41
C MET A 9 -6.91 -0.13 -8.42
N ALA A 10 -6.52 1.10 -8.80
CA ALA A 10 -5.81 2.00 -7.90
C ALA A 10 -6.71 2.47 -6.74
N PRO A 11 -6.15 2.69 -5.53
CA PRO A 11 -6.92 3.17 -4.39
C PRO A 11 -7.21 4.66 -4.54
N LEU A 12 -8.46 5.05 -4.37
CA LEU A 12 -8.92 6.44 -4.29
C LEU A 12 -9.73 6.60 -3.00
N GLU A 13 -9.21 7.40 -2.06
CA GLU A 13 -9.86 7.65 -0.78
C GLU A 13 -11.30 8.15 -0.99
N SER A 14 -12.24 7.60 -0.24
CA SER A 14 -13.69 7.88 -0.32
C SER A 14 -14.39 7.51 -1.63
N VAL A 15 -13.68 7.03 -2.63
CA VAL A 15 -14.24 6.63 -3.93
C VAL A 15 -14.24 5.12 -4.10
N THR A 16 -13.06 4.48 -4.08
CA THR A 16 -12.93 3.03 -4.25
C THR A 16 -13.16 2.28 -2.93
N THR A 17 -14.31 2.57 -2.28
CA THR A 17 -14.75 1.89 -1.07
C THR A 17 -15.02 0.40 -1.32
N TRP A 18 -15.20 -0.38 -0.28
CA TRP A 18 -15.54 -1.80 -0.42
C TRP A 18 -16.80 -2.02 -1.27
N ILE A 19 -17.81 -1.15 -1.11
CA ILE A 19 -19.04 -1.19 -1.92
C ILE A 19 -18.71 -1.00 -3.41
N TYR A 20 -17.87 -0.02 -3.72
CA TYR A 20 -17.45 0.24 -5.10
C TYR A 20 -16.67 -0.95 -5.68
N ARG A 21 -15.71 -1.51 -4.93
CA ARG A 21 -14.92 -2.65 -5.39
C ARG A 21 -15.79 -3.87 -5.69
N GLN A 22 -16.74 -4.18 -4.80
CA GLN A 22 -17.69 -5.27 -5.01
C GLN A 22 -18.63 -5.02 -6.19
N ALA A 23 -19.18 -3.82 -6.31
CA ALA A 23 -20.04 -3.44 -7.44
C ALA A 23 -19.29 -3.54 -8.77
N HIS A 24 -18.05 -3.03 -8.81
CA HIS A 24 -17.20 -3.12 -10.01
C HIS A 24 -16.96 -4.58 -10.40
N ALA A 25 -16.52 -5.41 -9.46
CA ALA A 25 -16.25 -6.82 -9.74
C ALA A 25 -17.49 -7.58 -10.24
N LYS A 26 -18.66 -7.24 -9.71
CA LYS A 26 -19.93 -7.85 -10.10
C LYS A 26 -20.39 -7.42 -11.50
N ILE A 27 -20.20 -6.15 -11.85
CA ILE A 27 -20.75 -5.57 -13.10
C ILE A 27 -19.78 -5.74 -14.28
N TYR A 28 -18.50 -5.47 -14.06
CA TYR A 28 -17.48 -5.43 -15.12
C TYR A 28 -16.53 -6.64 -15.14
N GLY A 29 -16.71 -7.56 -14.18
CA GLY A 29 -15.78 -8.66 -13.99
C GLY A 29 -14.64 -8.31 -13.04
N ARG A 30 -13.91 -9.36 -12.62
CA ARG A 30 -12.83 -9.21 -11.65
C ARG A 30 -11.55 -8.71 -12.31
N LEU A 31 -10.90 -7.76 -11.66
CA LEU A 31 -9.52 -7.38 -11.97
C LEU A 31 -8.54 -8.31 -11.22
N ASP A 32 -7.27 -8.28 -11.64
CA ASP A 32 -6.21 -9.04 -10.97
C ASP A 32 -5.97 -8.59 -9.53
N LYS A 33 -6.12 -7.26 -9.25
CA LYS A 33 -6.00 -6.70 -7.89
C LYS A 33 -6.90 -5.49 -7.69
N TYR A 34 -7.35 -5.33 -6.45
CA TYR A 34 -8.08 -4.17 -5.95
C TYR A 34 -7.33 -3.58 -4.76
N PHE A 35 -6.70 -2.42 -4.91
CA PHE A 35 -6.05 -1.77 -3.79
C PHE A 35 -7.07 -1.05 -2.91
N ILE A 36 -7.05 -1.37 -1.62
CA ILE A 36 -7.88 -0.71 -0.61
C ILE A 36 -7.31 0.68 -0.30
N PRO A 37 -8.15 1.73 -0.16
CA PRO A 37 -7.69 3.05 0.29
C PRO A 37 -6.82 2.96 1.55
N PHE A 38 -5.84 3.83 1.64
CA PHE A 38 -4.78 3.70 2.64
C PHE A 38 -5.30 3.75 4.09
N LEU A 39 -4.65 2.94 4.91
CA LEU A 39 -4.75 2.87 6.36
C LEU A 39 -3.56 3.60 6.97
N GLU A 40 -3.75 4.26 8.10
CA GLU A 40 -2.66 4.84 8.87
C GLU A 40 -2.49 4.10 10.21
N PRO A 41 -1.25 3.81 10.64
CA PRO A 41 -1.02 3.24 11.96
C PRO A 41 -1.48 4.17 13.08
N HIS A 42 -2.13 3.59 14.11
CA HIS A 42 -2.59 4.30 15.29
C HIS A 42 -1.91 3.75 16.55
N GLU A 43 -1.65 4.63 17.54
CA GLU A 43 -0.97 4.21 18.78
C GLU A 43 -1.85 3.33 19.68
N LYS A 44 -3.14 3.69 19.82
CA LYS A 44 -4.05 3.09 20.80
C LYS A 44 -5.00 2.02 20.26
N ARG A 45 -5.01 1.80 18.95
CA ARG A 45 -5.88 0.84 18.27
C ARG A 45 -5.24 0.41 16.96
N ASP A 46 -5.65 -0.72 16.43
CA ASP A 46 -5.14 -1.17 15.14
C ASP A 46 -5.85 -0.45 13.98
N PHE A 47 -7.17 -0.29 14.05
CA PHE A 47 -7.95 0.33 12.98
C PHE A 47 -9.02 1.29 13.52
N LYS A 48 -9.37 2.31 12.74
CA LYS A 48 -10.58 3.12 12.93
C LYS A 48 -11.79 2.36 12.42
N THR A 49 -13.00 2.70 12.92
CA THR A 49 -14.25 2.07 12.49
C THR A 49 -14.44 2.12 10.97
N ARG A 50 -14.09 3.25 10.33
CA ARG A 50 -14.18 3.40 8.88
C ARG A 50 -13.17 2.51 8.15
N GLU A 51 -11.94 2.41 8.65
CA GLU A 51 -10.90 1.55 8.11
C GLU A 51 -11.29 0.08 8.21
N LEU A 52 -11.90 -0.32 9.34
CA LEU A 52 -12.43 -1.67 9.53
C LEU A 52 -13.41 -2.06 8.42
N GLN A 53 -14.36 -1.18 8.06
CA GLN A 53 -15.32 -1.47 7.00
C GLN A 53 -14.65 -1.73 5.65
N GLU A 54 -13.50 -1.12 5.39
CA GLU A 54 -12.77 -1.31 4.14
C GLU A 54 -12.01 -2.63 4.08
N ILE A 55 -11.61 -3.18 5.24
CA ILE A 55 -10.74 -4.37 5.33
C ILE A 55 -11.42 -5.62 5.90
N LEU A 56 -12.70 -5.57 6.28
CA LEU A 56 -13.42 -6.76 6.68
C LEU A 56 -13.34 -7.83 5.57
N PRO A 57 -12.94 -9.08 5.87
CA PRO A 57 -12.83 -10.14 4.86
C PRO A 57 -14.13 -10.34 4.09
N GLU A 58 -15.28 -10.32 4.76
CA GLU A 58 -16.61 -10.44 4.15
C GLU A 58 -16.93 -9.31 3.17
N HIS A 59 -16.34 -8.14 3.32
CA HIS A 59 -16.49 -7.02 2.38
C HIS A 59 -15.57 -7.13 1.16
N ASN A 60 -14.61 -8.04 1.18
CA ASN A 60 -13.62 -8.24 0.13
C ASN A 60 -13.65 -9.66 -0.45
N GLU A 61 -14.72 -10.41 -0.20
CA GLU A 61 -14.89 -11.76 -0.71
C GLU A 61 -14.80 -11.81 -2.25
N ASN A 62 -14.20 -12.87 -2.75
CA ASN A 62 -14.09 -13.17 -4.17
C ASN A 62 -13.32 -12.13 -5.01
N ILE A 63 -12.59 -11.21 -4.42
CA ILE A 63 -11.64 -10.32 -5.09
C ILE A 63 -10.26 -10.43 -4.43
N TYR A 64 -9.19 -10.19 -5.19
CA TYR A 64 -7.86 -10.07 -4.60
C TYR A 64 -7.67 -8.63 -4.10
N ALA A 65 -8.04 -8.40 -2.86
CA ALA A 65 -7.95 -7.09 -2.22
C ALA A 65 -6.59 -6.92 -1.53
N VAL A 66 -5.94 -5.77 -1.73
CA VAL A 66 -4.62 -5.45 -1.18
C VAL A 66 -4.74 -4.19 -0.33
N PRO A 67 -4.65 -4.28 1.01
CA PRO A 67 -4.65 -3.11 1.88
C PRO A 67 -3.42 -2.24 1.64
N GLN A 68 -3.63 -0.93 1.51
CA GLN A 68 -2.55 0.02 1.38
C GLN A 68 -2.26 0.70 2.72
N ILE A 69 -0.98 0.88 3.07
CA ILE A 69 -0.53 1.52 4.31
C ILE A 69 0.18 2.83 3.99
N LEU A 70 -0.19 3.91 4.69
CA LEU A 70 0.41 5.23 4.58
C LEU A 70 1.15 5.57 5.87
N THR A 71 2.46 5.43 5.86
CA THR A 71 3.32 5.78 6.99
C THR A 71 4.75 6.04 6.54
N ASN A 72 5.54 6.68 7.39
CA ASN A 72 6.99 6.83 7.28
C ASN A 72 7.69 6.26 8.52
N ARG A 73 7.00 5.40 9.30
CA ARG A 73 7.54 4.71 10.48
C ARG A 73 7.44 3.21 10.27
N SER A 74 8.56 2.52 10.28
CA SER A 74 8.67 1.08 10.06
C SER A 74 7.90 0.27 11.09
N GLU A 75 7.99 0.62 12.38
CA GLU A 75 7.25 -0.07 13.45
C GLU A 75 5.73 -0.04 13.20
N GLY A 76 5.22 1.12 12.77
CA GLY A 76 3.80 1.28 12.44
C GLY A 76 3.38 0.45 11.23
N PHE A 77 4.24 0.38 10.21
CA PHE A 77 4.01 -0.46 9.03
C PHE A 77 3.98 -1.94 9.41
N ILE A 78 5.00 -2.40 10.15
CA ILE A 78 5.15 -3.79 10.57
C ILE A 78 3.95 -4.23 11.43
N LYS A 79 3.57 -3.41 12.42
CA LYS A 79 2.40 -3.68 13.27
C LYS A 79 1.14 -3.88 12.43
N LEU A 80 0.88 -2.96 11.49
CA LEU A 80 -0.32 -2.99 10.67
C LEU A 80 -0.30 -4.18 9.69
N ALA A 81 0.85 -4.45 9.08
CA ALA A 81 1.03 -5.56 8.15
C ALA A 81 0.77 -6.92 8.83
N LYS A 82 1.27 -7.11 10.06
CA LYS A 82 1.01 -8.33 10.85
C LYS A 82 -0.47 -8.47 11.20
N ALA A 83 -1.12 -7.40 11.65
CA ALA A 83 -2.55 -7.41 11.92
C ALA A 83 -3.39 -7.75 10.68
N LEU A 84 -3.03 -7.20 9.51
CA LEU A 84 -3.69 -7.51 8.24
C LEU A 84 -3.45 -8.96 7.80
N LYS A 85 -2.24 -9.49 8.01
CA LYS A 85 -1.93 -10.91 7.77
C LYS A 85 -2.81 -11.83 8.62
N ASP A 86 -2.99 -11.51 9.91
CA ASP A 86 -3.86 -12.28 10.81
C ASP A 86 -5.32 -12.30 10.33
N TRP A 87 -5.74 -11.31 9.54
CA TRP A 87 -7.03 -11.25 8.86
C TRP A 87 -7.06 -11.96 7.51
N GLY A 88 -5.96 -12.61 7.10
CA GLY A 88 -5.85 -13.39 5.87
C GLY A 88 -5.37 -12.64 4.64
N TYR A 89 -4.89 -11.40 4.78
CA TYR A 89 -4.27 -10.68 3.66
C TYR A 89 -2.87 -11.21 3.36
N GLU A 90 -2.66 -11.65 2.12
CA GLU A 90 -1.36 -12.17 1.65
C GLU A 90 -0.39 -11.09 1.18
N GLU A 91 -0.92 -9.90 0.87
CA GLU A 91 -0.15 -8.77 0.37
C GLU A 91 -0.60 -7.47 1.04
N VAL A 92 0.36 -6.62 1.37
CA VAL A 92 0.15 -5.22 1.78
C VAL A 92 0.88 -4.28 0.81
N ASN A 93 0.38 -3.05 0.68
CA ASN A 93 0.95 -2.07 -0.24
C ASN A 93 1.42 -0.83 0.50
N LEU A 94 2.65 -0.38 0.25
CA LEU A 94 3.17 0.87 0.77
C LEU A 94 2.79 2.03 -0.14
N ASN A 95 2.24 3.11 0.41
CA ASN A 95 1.95 4.35 -0.32
C ASN A 95 3.15 5.29 -0.28
N LEU A 96 3.84 5.44 -1.42
CA LEU A 96 4.90 6.44 -1.66
C LEU A 96 4.51 7.45 -2.76
N GLY A 97 3.22 7.59 -3.05
CA GLY A 97 2.77 8.38 -4.19
C GLY A 97 1.77 9.48 -3.89
N CYS A 98 1.13 9.49 -2.71
CA CYS A 98 0.09 10.48 -2.39
C CYS A 98 0.68 11.90 -2.34
N PRO A 99 0.20 12.82 -3.21
CA PRO A 99 0.71 14.20 -3.28
C PRO A 99 -0.06 15.18 -2.37
N SER A 100 -1.04 14.71 -1.61
CA SER A 100 -1.84 15.56 -0.74
C SER A 100 -0.96 16.38 0.20
N LYS A 101 -1.17 17.68 0.27
CA LYS A 101 -0.38 18.60 1.10
C LYS A 101 -0.32 18.12 2.56
N THR A 102 -1.43 17.64 3.10
CA THR A 102 -1.52 17.14 4.48
C THR A 102 -0.71 15.86 4.72
N VAL A 103 -0.44 15.09 3.68
CA VAL A 103 0.39 13.87 3.70
C VAL A 103 1.86 14.24 3.54
N VAL A 104 2.16 15.05 2.53
CA VAL A 104 3.53 15.45 2.17
C VAL A 104 4.21 16.24 3.29
N THR A 105 3.49 17.18 3.94
CA THR A 105 4.03 17.97 5.07
C THR A 105 4.41 17.10 6.28
N LYS A 106 3.85 15.89 6.38
CA LYS A 106 4.21 14.90 7.41
C LYS A 106 5.34 13.97 6.96
N GLY A 107 5.95 14.19 5.81
CA GLY A 107 6.96 13.32 5.22
C GLY A 107 6.44 11.93 4.83
N LYS A 108 5.13 11.81 4.54
CA LYS A 108 4.49 10.55 4.10
C LYS A 108 4.14 10.63 2.61
N GLY A 109 3.73 9.50 2.03
CA GLY A 109 3.39 9.44 0.61
C GLY A 109 4.53 9.92 -0.28
N SER A 110 4.27 10.79 -1.25
CA SER A 110 5.33 11.36 -2.10
C SER A 110 6.34 12.24 -1.33
N GLY A 111 5.98 12.76 -0.16
CA GLY A 111 6.90 13.50 0.71
C GLY A 111 8.03 12.64 1.27
N PHE A 112 7.85 11.32 1.35
CA PHE A 112 8.89 10.41 1.83
C PHE A 112 10.00 10.20 0.78
N LEU A 113 9.69 10.38 -0.51
CA LEU A 113 10.66 10.29 -1.61
C LEU A 113 11.77 11.35 -1.52
N ALA A 114 11.52 12.47 -0.83
CA ALA A 114 12.53 13.51 -0.61
C ALA A 114 13.58 13.14 0.45
N LYS A 115 13.50 11.96 1.04
CA LYS A 115 14.33 11.49 2.16
C LYS A 115 14.89 10.10 1.87
N PRO A 116 15.78 9.96 0.88
CA PRO A 116 16.22 8.66 0.38
C PRO A 116 16.87 7.80 1.47
N GLU A 117 17.72 8.35 2.32
CA GLU A 117 18.39 7.60 3.40
C GLU A 117 17.39 7.10 4.47
N GLU A 118 16.38 7.92 4.82
CA GLU A 118 15.32 7.49 5.74
C GLU A 118 14.43 6.41 5.10
N LEU A 119 14.15 6.55 3.80
CA LEU A 119 13.35 5.59 3.04
C LEU A 119 14.07 4.25 2.90
N GLU A 120 15.36 4.25 2.59
CA GLU A 120 16.19 3.05 2.49
C GLU A 120 16.18 2.27 3.82
N ARG A 121 16.48 2.96 4.93
CA ARG A 121 16.41 2.35 6.26
C ARG A 121 15.02 1.77 6.55
N PHE A 122 13.97 2.54 6.27
CA PHE A 122 12.59 2.10 6.46
C PHE A 122 12.29 0.83 5.63
N LEU A 123 12.71 0.79 4.37
CA LEU A 123 12.50 -0.39 3.50
C LEU A 123 13.26 -1.60 4.04
N THR A 124 14.52 -1.44 4.44
CA THR A 124 15.31 -2.51 5.05
C THR A 124 14.60 -3.09 6.27
N GLU A 125 14.19 -2.23 7.21
CA GLU A 125 13.52 -2.64 8.43
C GLU A 125 12.21 -3.41 8.18
N ILE A 126 11.37 -2.96 7.23
CA ILE A 126 10.11 -3.64 6.95
C ILE A 126 10.31 -4.97 6.21
N PHE A 127 11.26 -5.04 5.28
CA PHE A 127 11.56 -6.28 4.56
C PHE A 127 12.19 -7.32 5.47
N ASP A 128 13.14 -6.93 6.34
CA ASP A 128 13.75 -7.85 7.30
C ASP A 128 12.71 -8.40 8.29
N ALA A 129 11.82 -7.54 8.80
CA ALA A 129 10.83 -7.94 9.81
C ALA A 129 9.65 -8.75 9.25
N LEU A 130 9.37 -8.65 7.96
CA LEU A 130 8.20 -9.28 7.31
C LEU A 130 8.58 -10.31 6.26
N SER A 131 9.87 -10.64 6.14
CA SER A 131 10.39 -11.62 5.17
C SER A 131 9.66 -12.97 5.31
N GLY A 132 9.09 -13.44 4.20
CA GLY A 132 8.35 -14.70 4.16
C GLY A 132 6.99 -14.69 4.88
N GLU A 133 6.63 -13.58 5.53
CA GLU A 133 5.35 -13.48 6.25
C GLU A 133 4.22 -12.92 5.40
N VAL A 134 4.46 -11.82 4.72
CA VAL A 134 3.49 -11.13 3.88
C VAL A 134 4.20 -10.45 2.70
N LYS A 135 3.58 -10.49 1.54
CA LYS A 135 4.13 -9.82 0.36
C LYS A 135 3.99 -8.30 0.51
N ILE A 136 5.08 -7.57 0.26
CA ILE A 136 5.08 -6.11 0.24
C ILE A 136 5.14 -5.63 -1.20
N SER A 137 4.21 -4.79 -1.60
CA SER A 137 4.25 -4.05 -2.86
C SER A 137 4.27 -2.55 -2.60
N VAL A 138 4.71 -1.77 -3.57
CA VAL A 138 4.84 -0.32 -3.42
C VAL A 138 4.10 0.39 -4.54
N LYS A 139 3.27 1.38 -4.18
CA LYS A 139 2.70 2.33 -5.13
C LYS A 139 3.40 3.68 -4.98
N THR A 140 4.12 4.08 -6.01
CA THR A 140 4.93 5.29 -6.01
C THR A 140 4.63 6.17 -7.21
N ARG A 141 5.25 7.35 -7.21
CA ARG A 141 5.48 8.20 -8.39
C ARG A 141 6.85 7.86 -9.00
N ILE A 142 7.08 8.33 -10.21
CA ILE A 142 8.39 8.23 -10.89
C ILE A 142 9.43 9.23 -10.36
N GLY A 143 9.03 10.10 -9.44
CA GLY A 143 9.84 11.08 -8.72
C GLY A 143 8.93 11.95 -7.87
N LYS A 144 9.50 12.72 -6.95
CA LYS A 144 8.76 13.73 -6.18
C LYS A 144 8.56 14.99 -7.02
N GLU A 145 9.62 15.55 -7.54
CA GLU A 145 9.65 16.77 -8.33
C GLU A 145 9.96 16.47 -9.81
N ASP A 146 10.93 15.59 -10.08
CA ASP A 146 11.45 15.29 -11.41
C ASP A 146 11.39 13.78 -11.71
N PRO A 147 10.94 13.38 -12.94
CA PRO A 147 11.02 11.98 -13.39
C PRO A 147 12.43 11.40 -13.39
N GLU A 148 13.47 12.21 -13.52
CA GLU A 148 14.88 11.77 -13.48
C GLU A 148 15.31 11.23 -12.10
N GLU A 149 14.51 11.44 -11.05
CA GLU A 149 14.70 10.81 -9.75
C GLU A 149 14.42 9.29 -9.77
N PHE A 150 13.73 8.79 -10.81
CA PHE A 150 13.23 7.42 -10.86
C PHE A 150 14.32 6.33 -10.83
N PRO A 151 15.43 6.44 -11.56
CA PRO A 151 16.49 5.44 -11.50
C PRO A 151 17.01 5.20 -10.07
N ALA A 152 17.31 6.26 -9.32
CA ALA A 152 17.73 6.14 -7.92
C ALA A 152 16.66 5.51 -7.02
N LEU A 153 15.40 5.88 -7.23
CA LEU A 153 14.27 5.25 -6.50
C LEU A 153 14.10 3.78 -6.88
N LEU A 154 14.46 3.38 -8.08
CA LEU A 154 14.37 1.99 -8.53
C LEU A 154 15.50 1.14 -7.91
N GLU A 155 16.69 1.69 -7.77
CA GLU A 155 17.82 1.02 -7.11
C GLU A 155 17.52 0.69 -5.65
N LEU A 156 16.91 1.61 -4.90
CA LEU A 156 16.45 1.38 -3.52
C LEU A 156 15.47 0.20 -3.38
N ARG A 157 14.86 -0.25 -4.48
CA ARG A 157 13.86 -1.33 -4.50
C ARG A 157 14.37 -2.62 -5.10
N SER A 158 15.44 -2.57 -5.89
CA SER A 158 15.95 -3.72 -6.63
C SER A 158 16.88 -4.60 -5.81
N GLU A 159 17.27 -4.19 -4.62
CA GLU A 159 17.93 -5.06 -3.67
C GLU A 159 16.90 -6.09 -3.12
N GLU A 160 16.52 -7.04 -3.98
CA GLU A 160 15.94 -8.31 -3.53
C GLU A 160 16.98 -9.02 -2.67
N ARG A 161 16.76 -9.01 -1.37
CA ARG A 161 17.46 -9.89 -0.43
C ARG A 161 16.60 -11.11 -0.13
#